data_b1418b8ae4ae623001a54c65b4a5ffd7
#
_entry.id   b1418b8ae4ae623001a54c65b4a5ffd7
#
_cell.length_a   1.000
_cell.length_b   1.000
_cell.length_c   1.000
_cell.angle_alpha   90.00
_cell.angle_beta   90.00
_cell.angle_gamma   90.00
#
_symmetry.space_group_name_H-M   'P 1'
#
loop_
_entity.id
_entity.type
_entity.pdbx_description
1 polymer ?
#
loop_
_entity_poly.entity_id
_entity_poly.type
_entity_poly.pdbx_seq_one_letter_code
_entity_poly.pdbx_strand_id
1 'polypeptide(L)'
;MAVPSVIVAESSAPQASAPRHPIRLGGPIFGGSSDPEELARQHRAEGYRAAYCPGVKLDDRERLRAIREGFAKNDVVIAEVGVWCNLLDARPDVRAQNLQRVIDGLAIAEEVNARCCVNIAGSFNPDVWFGPHPKNLSEEFFDAVVENARKIIDAVKPKRAKLCYEMMGWALPDSADSYLRMIKAVDRDAFGVHLDPCNLINCPERFYNNTALLNECFDKLGPWIVSCHAKDLKWEVEMNIHFVEVPLGQGALDYRTYLTRLATLPGDVPLMMEHMRSAEEYRNSQKYLRQVAQEVGVSFD
;
A
#
# COMPACT_ATOMS: atom_id res chain seq x y z
N MET A 1 43.64 44.52 23.61
CA MET A 1 42.26 44.66 23.18
C MET A 1 42.09 43.77 21.95
N ALA A 2 41.44 42.63 22.11
CA ALA A 2 41.16 41.69 21.02
C ALA A 2 39.74 41.94 20.52
N VAL A 3 39.63 42.14 19.18
CA VAL A 3 38.35 42.36 18.49
C VAL A 3 37.69 40.97 18.25
N PRO A 4 36.42 40.76 18.61
CA PRO A 4 35.77 39.50 18.31
C PRO A 4 35.39 39.40 16.83
N SER A 5 35.80 38.32 16.19
CA SER A 5 35.36 37.94 14.83
C SER A 5 33.91 37.60 14.82
N VAL A 6 33.15 38.31 14.01
CA VAL A 6 31.72 37.98 13.73
C VAL A 6 31.71 36.82 12.73
N ILE A 7 31.20 35.68 13.17
CA ILE A 7 30.88 34.55 12.28
C ILE A 7 29.59 34.91 11.54
N VAL A 8 29.68 35.20 10.26
CA VAL A 8 28.52 35.33 9.38
C VAL A 8 28.02 33.92 9.06
N ALA A 9 26.83 33.60 9.52
CA ALA A 9 26.16 32.38 9.15
C ALA A 9 25.83 32.43 7.65
N GLU A 10 26.42 31.54 6.88
CA GLU A 10 26.03 31.35 5.48
C GLU A 10 24.54 30.87 5.44
N SER A 11 23.71 31.69 4.84
CA SER A 11 22.34 31.37 4.48
C SER A 11 22.37 30.26 3.43
N SER A 12 22.05 29.05 3.84
CA SER A 12 21.82 27.94 2.89
C SER A 12 20.67 28.31 1.95
N ALA A 13 20.96 28.38 0.66
CA ALA A 13 19.96 28.57 -0.38
C ALA A 13 18.87 27.49 -0.25
N PRO A 14 17.59 27.82 -0.49
CA PRO A 14 16.53 26.83 -0.43
C PRO A 14 16.83 25.73 -1.45
N GLN A 15 16.97 24.50 -0.96
CA GLN A 15 17.04 23.32 -1.83
C GLN A 15 15.80 23.32 -2.72
N ALA A 16 16.00 23.26 -4.05
CA ALA A 16 14.91 23.14 -4.99
C ALA A 16 14.05 21.93 -4.57
N SER A 17 12.78 22.16 -4.31
CA SER A 17 11.86 21.11 -3.94
C SER A 17 11.80 20.07 -5.07
N ALA A 18 11.89 18.79 -4.73
CA ALA A 18 11.74 17.71 -5.69
C ALA A 18 10.47 17.91 -6.53
N PRO A 19 10.47 17.56 -7.83
CA PRO A 19 9.28 17.65 -8.66
C PRO A 19 8.14 16.85 -8.01
N ARG A 20 6.94 17.43 -8.01
CA ARG A 20 5.74 16.77 -7.46
C ARG A 20 4.94 16.18 -8.61
N HIS A 21 4.54 14.93 -8.42
CA HIS A 21 3.66 14.21 -9.33
C HIS A 21 2.24 14.16 -8.75
N PRO A 22 1.19 14.16 -9.59
CA PRO A 22 -0.16 13.96 -9.12
C PRO A 22 -0.31 12.56 -8.52
N ILE A 23 -1.15 12.45 -7.49
CA ILE A 23 -1.46 11.17 -6.85
C ILE A 23 -2.75 10.62 -7.48
N ARG A 24 -2.77 9.34 -7.83
CA ARG A 24 -3.98 8.67 -8.29
C ARG A 24 -4.78 8.15 -7.11
N LEU A 25 -5.82 8.91 -6.74
CA LEU A 25 -6.71 8.50 -5.67
C LEU A 25 -7.65 7.40 -6.13
N GLY A 26 -7.87 6.39 -5.30
CA GLY A 26 -8.81 5.31 -5.56
C GLY A 26 -9.62 4.89 -4.35
N GLY A 27 -10.65 4.11 -4.61
CA GLY A 27 -11.54 3.52 -3.62
C GLY A 27 -12.56 2.61 -4.28
N PRO A 28 -13.38 1.88 -3.53
CA PRO A 28 -14.40 0.97 -4.08
C PRO A 28 -15.57 1.75 -4.68
N ILE A 29 -16.25 1.13 -5.64
CA ILE A 29 -17.55 1.56 -6.14
C ILE A 29 -18.63 0.66 -5.57
N PHE A 30 -19.50 1.21 -4.74
CA PHE A 30 -20.62 0.46 -4.15
C PHE A 30 -21.72 0.24 -5.21
N GLY A 31 -22.09 -1.01 -5.42
CA GLY A 31 -23.05 -1.36 -6.47
C GLY A 31 -22.54 -1.13 -7.90
N GLY A 32 -21.21 -1.21 -8.08
CA GLY A 32 -20.58 -0.99 -9.37
C GLY A 32 -21.03 -1.96 -10.46
N SER A 33 -20.91 -1.51 -11.70
CA SER A 33 -21.24 -2.31 -12.88
C SER A 33 -20.37 -3.57 -13.00
N SER A 34 -20.95 -4.64 -13.54
CA SER A 34 -20.18 -5.83 -13.92
C SER A 34 -19.42 -5.64 -15.24
N ASP A 35 -19.80 -4.67 -16.07
CA ASP A 35 -19.08 -4.29 -17.29
C ASP A 35 -17.83 -3.48 -16.91
N PRO A 36 -16.62 -3.89 -17.33
CA PRO A 36 -15.39 -3.24 -16.92
C PRO A 36 -15.24 -1.79 -17.37
N GLU A 37 -15.71 -1.45 -18.60
CA GLU A 37 -15.60 -0.09 -19.08
C GLU A 37 -16.59 0.83 -18.37
N GLU A 38 -17.81 0.38 -18.10
CA GLU A 38 -18.77 1.13 -17.30
C GLU A 38 -18.28 1.30 -15.85
N LEU A 39 -17.71 0.26 -15.25
CA LEU A 39 -17.13 0.36 -13.91
C LEU A 39 -15.99 1.40 -13.86
N ALA A 40 -15.15 1.45 -14.88
CA ALA A 40 -14.09 2.46 -14.99
C ALA A 40 -14.68 3.89 -15.10
N ARG A 41 -15.78 4.07 -15.87
CA ARG A 41 -16.49 5.35 -15.92
C ARG A 41 -17.07 5.75 -14.56
N GLN A 42 -17.59 4.79 -13.80
CA GLN A 42 -18.10 5.04 -12.44
C GLN A 42 -16.98 5.47 -11.49
N HIS A 43 -15.78 4.88 -11.57
CA HIS A 43 -14.62 5.39 -10.81
C HIS A 43 -14.32 6.85 -11.17
N ARG A 44 -14.32 7.20 -12.45
CA ARG A 44 -14.11 8.58 -12.90
C ARG A 44 -15.19 9.54 -12.39
N ALA A 45 -16.45 9.11 -12.40
CA ALA A 45 -17.57 9.92 -11.91
C ALA A 45 -17.46 10.20 -10.39
N GLU A 46 -16.96 9.25 -9.61
CA GLU A 46 -16.64 9.45 -8.18
C GLU A 46 -15.32 10.23 -7.97
N GLY A 47 -14.63 10.63 -9.02
CA GLY A 47 -13.38 11.38 -8.94
C GLY A 47 -12.15 10.51 -8.66
N TYR A 48 -12.22 9.21 -8.89
CA TYR A 48 -11.10 8.28 -8.75
C TYR A 48 -10.31 8.13 -10.05
N ARG A 49 -9.00 7.91 -9.91
CA ARG A 49 -8.04 7.60 -10.97
C ARG A 49 -7.32 6.29 -10.73
N ALA A 50 -7.66 5.62 -9.65
CA ALA A 50 -7.17 4.28 -9.33
C ALA A 50 -8.31 3.40 -8.85
N ALA A 51 -8.16 2.09 -8.99
CA ALA A 51 -9.18 1.11 -8.64
C ALA A 51 -8.55 -0.19 -8.14
N TYR A 52 -9.28 -0.90 -7.29
CA TYR A 52 -9.07 -2.31 -7.04
C TYR A 52 -9.42 -3.12 -8.31
N CYS A 53 -8.71 -4.19 -8.58
CA CYS A 53 -9.02 -5.05 -9.71
C CYS A 53 -10.41 -5.68 -9.55
N PRO A 54 -11.30 -5.58 -10.53
CA PRO A 54 -12.56 -6.34 -10.52
C PRO A 54 -12.31 -7.84 -10.51
N GLY A 55 -13.21 -8.60 -9.89
CA GLY A 55 -13.11 -10.06 -9.85
C GLY A 55 -13.01 -10.69 -11.26
N VAL A 56 -11.96 -11.46 -11.47
CA VAL A 56 -11.69 -12.17 -12.73
C VAL A 56 -10.87 -13.44 -12.45
N LYS A 57 -11.03 -14.45 -13.29
CA LYS A 57 -10.21 -15.66 -13.29
C LYS A 57 -9.11 -15.57 -14.35
N LEU A 58 -7.99 -16.23 -14.12
CA LEU A 58 -6.85 -16.21 -15.04
C LEU A 58 -7.17 -16.85 -16.42
N ASP A 59 -8.10 -17.78 -16.48
CA ASP A 59 -8.55 -18.43 -17.71
C ASP A 59 -9.58 -17.61 -18.50
N ASP A 60 -10.19 -16.58 -17.91
CA ASP A 60 -11.15 -15.68 -18.58
C ASP A 60 -10.41 -14.58 -19.37
N ARG A 61 -9.85 -14.96 -20.49
CA ARG A 61 -9.02 -14.08 -21.35
C ARG A 61 -9.79 -12.88 -21.90
N GLU A 62 -11.07 -13.04 -22.17
CA GLU A 62 -11.91 -11.96 -22.68
C GLU A 62 -12.14 -10.90 -21.61
N ARG A 63 -12.49 -11.31 -20.38
CA ARG A 63 -12.69 -10.41 -19.27
C ARG A 63 -11.39 -9.71 -18.82
N LEU A 64 -10.25 -10.43 -18.81
CA LEU A 64 -8.94 -9.83 -18.52
C LEU A 64 -8.62 -8.70 -19.51
N ARG A 65 -8.85 -8.93 -20.81
CA ARG A 65 -8.66 -7.91 -21.84
C ARG A 65 -9.62 -6.74 -21.66
N ALA A 66 -10.92 -7.02 -21.43
CA ALA A 66 -11.94 -5.97 -21.24
C ALA A 66 -11.61 -5.08 -20.01
N ILE A 67 -11.14 -5.67 -18.90
CA ILE A 67 -10.68 -4.93 -17.73
C ILE A 67 -9.51 -4.01 -18.12
N ARG A 68 -8.44 -4.56 -18.67
CA ARG A 68 -7.27 -3.78 -19.08
C ARG A 68 -7.62 -2.62 -20.01
N GLU A 69 -8.40 -2.87 -21.06
CA GLU A 69 -8.74 -1.88 -22.08
C GLU A 69 -9.75 -0.86 -21.55
N GLY A 70 -10.78 -1.29 -20.83
CA GLY A 70 -11.81 -0.40 -20.26
C GLY A 70 -11.25 0.58 -19.23
N PHE A 71 -10.39 0.10 -18.33
CA PHE A 71 -9.75 0.96 -17.34
C PHE A 71 -8.73 1.90 -17.97
N ALA A 72 -7.89 1.42 -18.90
CA ALA A 72 -6.93 2.27 -19.61
C ALA A 72 -7.61 3.38 -20.43
N LYS A 73 -8.69 3.05 -21.15
CA LYS A 73 -9.48 4.02 -21.95
C LYS A 73 -10.05 5.16 -21.11
N ASN A 74 -10.40 4.87 -19.86
CA ASN A 74 -10.96 5.85 -18.94
C ASN A 74 -9.90 6.51 -18.03
N ASP A 75 -8.61 6.23 -18.27
CA ASP A 75 -7.49 6.75 -17.47
C ASP A 75 -7.68 6.47 -15.97
N VAL A 76 -8.02 5.23 -15.66
CA VAL A 76 -8.06 4.67 -14.30
C VAL A 76 -7.02 3.56 -14.22
N VAL A 77 -6.03 3.69 -13.34
CA VAL A 77 -5.06 2.60 -13.14
C VAL A 77 -5.66 1.52 -12.23
N ILE A 78 -5.35 0.27 -12.53
CA ILE A 78 -5.61 -0.81 -11.58
C ILE A 78 -4.45 -0.79 -10.60
N ALA A 79 -4.73 -0.37 -9.36
CA ALA A 79 -3.72 -0.25 -8.33
C ALA A 79 -3.21 -1.61 -7.91
N GLU A 80 -4.13 -2.56 -7.68
CA GLU A 80 -3.78 -3.83 -7.11
C GLU A 80 -4.77 -4.95 -7.42
N VAL A 81 -4.24 -6.16 -7.44
CA VAL A 81 -4.96 -7.42 -7.37
C VAL A 81 -4.76 -7.98 -5.96
N GLY A 82 -5.75 -7.80 -5.07
CA GLY A 82 -5.70 -8.31 -3.70
C GLY A 82 -5.94 -9.83 -3.66
N VAL A 83 -5.04 -10.59 -3.04
CA VAL A 83 -5.18 -12.04 -2.84
C VAL A 83 -4.94 -12.36 -1.38
N TRP A 84 -5.98 -12.16 -0.57
CA TRP A 84 -5.88 -12.29 0.88
C TRP A 84 -5.97 -13.75 1.32
N CYS A 85 -4.84 -14.31 1.73
CA CYS A 85 -4.74 -15.68 2.21
C CYS A 85 -3.43 -15.93 2.98
N ASN A 86 -3.40 -16.99 3.80
CA ASN A 86 -2.23 -17.34 4.59
C ASN A 86 -1.26 -18.23 3.80
N LEU A 87 -0.11 -17.68 3.43
CA LEU A 87 0.98 -18.40 2.77
C LEU A 87 1.76 -19.33 3.72
N LEU A 88 1.50 -19.25 5.03
CA LEU A 88 2.16 -20.05 6.07
C LEU A 88 1.16 -20.93 6.85
N ASP A 89 -0.03 -21.20 6.28
CA ASP A 89 -1.02 -22.08 6.90
C ASP A 89 -0.37 -23.40 7.36
N ALA A 90 -0.72 -23.84 8.56
CA ALA A 90 -0.15 -25.07 9.14
C ALA A 90 -0.46 -26.32 8.30
N ARG A 91 -1.58 -26.31 7.58
CA ARG A 91 -2.04 -27.40 6.70
C ARG A 91 -1.31 -27.33 5.35
N PRO A 92 -0.51 -28.33 4.98
CA PRO A 92 0.32 -28.27 3.77
C PRO A 92 -0.48 -28.13 2.47
N ASP A 93 -1.64 -28.78 2.39
CA ASP A 93 -2.55 -28.70 1.23
C ASP A 93 -3.15 -27.30 1.06
N VAL A 94 -3.59 -26.67 2.16
CA VAL A 94 -4.11 -25.29 2.15
C VAL A 94 -2.99 -24.30 1.80
N ARG A 95 -1.78 -24.50 2.36
CA ARG A 95 -0.62 -23.68 2.03
C ARG A 95 -0.27 -23.75 0.55
N ALA A 96 -0.29 -24.95 -0.04
CA ALA A 96 -0.06 -25.14 -1.48
C ALA A 96 -1.14 -24.47 -2.33
N GLN A 97 -2.41 -24.59 -1.97
CA GLN A 97 -3.52 -23.92 -2.65
C GLN A 97 -3.39 -22.39 -2.54
N ASN A 98 -3.05 -21.86 -1.37
CA ASN A 98 -2.86 -20.43 -1.16
C ASN A 98 -1.67 -19.89 -1.97
N LEU A 99 -0.58 -20.63 -2.05
CA LEU A 99 0.55 -20.28 -2.90
C LEU A 99 0.14 -20.17 -4.37
N GLN A 100 -0.64 -21.15 -4.88
CA GLN A 100 -1.14 -21.13 -6.25
C GLN A 100 -2.09 -19.94 -6.48
N ARG A 101 -2.97 -19.60 -5.52
CA ARG A 101 -3.84 -18.43 -5.63
C ARG A 101 -3.06 -17.13 -5.78
N VAL A 102 -1.94 -16.96 -5.07
CA VAL A 102 -1.11 -15.75 -5.20
C VAL A 102 -0.32 -15.76 -6.51
N ILE A 103 0.13 -16.93 -7.00
CA ILE A 103 0.72 -17.07 -8.34
C ILE A 103 -0.29 -16.64 -9.41
N ASP A 104 -1.53 -17.14 -9.36
CA ASP A 104 -2.59 -16.75 -10.29
C ASP A 104 -2.93 -15.26 -10.18
N GLY A 105 -2.95 -14.71 -8.97
CA GLY A 105 -3.17 -13.29 -8.72
C GLY A 105 -2.09 -12.39 -9.32
N LEU A 106 -0.83 -12.78 -9.21
CA LEU A 106 0.28 -12.05 -9.83
C LEU A 106 0.23 -12.14 -11.37
N ALA A 107 -0.17 -13.30 -11.92
CA ALA A 107 -0.39 -13.45 -13.35
C ALA A 107 -1.58 -12.59 -13.84
N ILE A 108 -2.68 -12.52 -13.07
CA ILE A 108 -3.79 -11.60 -13.34
C ILE A 108 -3.31 -10.16 -13.32
N ALA A 109 -2.54 -9.76 -12.30
CA ALA A 109 -2.00 -8.40 -12.19
C ALA A 109 -1.17 -8.01 -13.42
N GLU A 110 -0.34 -8.91 -13.92
CA GLU A 110 0.43 -8.71 -15.15
C GLU A 110 -0.48 -8.57 -16.39
N GLU A 111 -1.53 -9.40 -16.52
CA GLU A 111 -2.45 -9.39 -17.66
C GLU A 111 -3.32 -8.13 -17.70
N VAL A 112 -3.82 -7.66 -16.56
CA VAL A 112 -4.66 -6.45 -16.47
C VAL A 112 -3.84 -5.16 -16.38
N ASN A 113 -2.51 -5.23 -16.36
CA ASN A 113 -1.61 -4.10 -16.19
C ASN A 113 -1.80 -3.39 -14.83
N ALA A 114 -2.05 -4.16 -13.76
CA ALA A 114 -2.09 -3.64 -12.40
C ALA A 114 -0.69 -3.27 -11.91
N ARG A 115 -0.61 -2.35 -10.94
CA ARG A 115 0.67 -1.99 -10.30
C ARG A 115 1.25 -3.16 -9.52
N CYS A 116 0.41 -3.88 -8.77
CA CYS A 116 0.86 -5.03 -8.00
C CYS A 116 -0.21 -6.11 -7.82
N CYS A 117 0.25 -7.29 -7.41
CA CYS A 117 -0.51 -8.26 -6.66
C CYS A 117 -0.13 -8.11 -5.20
N VAL A 118 -1.09 -7.92 -4.31
CA VAL A 118 -0.87 -7.71 -2.88
C VAL A 118 -1.48 -8.81 -2.03
N ASN A 119 -0.75 -9.23 -1.01
CA ASN A 119 -1.17 -10.11 0.07
C ASN A 119 -0.42 -9.70 1.34
N ILE A 120 -0.81 -10.18 2.51
CA ILE A 120 0.08 -10.21 3.67
C ILE A 120 1.09 -11.35 3.52
N ALA A 121 2.22 -11.27 4.22
CA ALA A 121 3.24 -12.33 4.15
C ALA A 121 2.74 -13.68 4.68
N GLY A 122 1.77 -13.66 5.60
CA GLY A 122 1.16 -14.83 6.23
C GLY A 122 1.22 -14.78 7.76
N SER A 123 0.87 -15.89 8.40
CA SER A 123 0.96 -16.04 9.84
C SER A 123 1.13 -17.52 10.23
N PHE A 124 1.85 -17.76 11.32
CA PHE A 124 1.90 -19.07 11.99
C PHE A 124 0.73 -19.28 12.98
N ASN A 125 -0.19 -18.32 13.08
CA ASN A 125 -1.39 -18.51 13.91
C ASN A 125 -2.28 -19.61 13.32
N PRO A 126 -2.63 -20.67 14.09
CA PRO A 126 -3.39 -21.78 13.55
C PRO A 126 -4.89 -21.49 13.37
N ASP A 127 -5.43 -20.52 14.12
CA ASP A 127 -6.86 -20.28 14.22
C ASP A 127 -7.31 -19.08 13.37
N VAL A 128 -6.47 -18.05 13.27
CA VAL A 128 -6.74 -16.81 12.53
C VAL A 128 -5.68 -16.63 11.47
N TRP A 129 -6.06 -16.69 10.20
CA TRP A 129 -5.15 -16.72 9.05
C TRP A 129 -4.14 -15.54 8.98
N PHE A 130 -4.45 -14.41 9.59
CA PHE A 130 -3.59 -13.23 9.72
C PHE A 130 -3.21 -12.94 11.18
N GLY A 131 -3.60 -13.78 12.13
CA GLY A 131 -3.52 -13.51 13.56
C GLY A 131 -2.11 -13.39 14.10
N PRO A 132 -1.95 -12.79 15.29
CA PRO A 132 -0.66 -12.69 15.95
C PRO A 132 -0.15 -14.07 16.37
N HIS A 133 1.18 -14.26 16.27
CA HIS A 133 1.88 -15.45 16.74
C HIS A 133 3.33 -15.08 17.09
N PRO A 134 3.94 -15.60 18.18
CA PRO A 134 5.28 -15.18 18.61
C PRO A 134 6.36 -15.43 17.55
N LYS A 135 6.20 -16.45 16.72
CA LYS A 135 7.14 -16.73 15.63
C LYS A 135 6.97 -15.83 14.39
N ASN A 136 5.94 -15.01 14.29
CA ASN A 136 5.74 -14.11 13.13
C ASN A 136 6.85 -13.04 12.99
N LEU A 137 7.68 -12.88 14.03
CA LEU A 137 8.82 -11.97 14.04
C LEU A 137 10.17 -12.72 14.06
N SER A 138 10.18 -14.04 13.80
CA SER A 138 11.37 -14.87 13.82
C SER A 138 12.09 -14.96 12.46
N GLU A 139 13.35 -15.41 12.48
CA GLU A 139 14.08 -15.71 11.24
C GLU A 139 13.42 -16.85 10.46
N GLU A 140 12.84 -17.86 11.14
CA GLU A 140 12.08 -18.94 10.49
C GLU A 140 10.94 -18.38 9.64
N PHE A 141 10.21 -17.38 10.17
CA PHE A 141 9.16 -16.68 9.43
C PHE A 141 9.73 -15.90 8.25
N PHE A 142 10.79 -15.13 8.50
CA PHE A 142 11.43 -14.31 7.48
C PHE A 142 11.90 -15.16 6.29
N ASP A 143 12.59 -16.26 6.55
CA ASP A 143 13.09 -17.15 5.50
C ASP A 143 11.95 -17.78 4.69
N ALA A 144 10.87 -18.20 5.37
CA ALA A 144 9.71 -18.81 4.72
C ALA A 144 8.99 -17.81 3.80
N VAL A 145 8.81 -16.55 4.21
CA VAL A 145 8.13 -15.54 3.36
C VAL A 145 9.01 -15.09 2.20
N VAL A 146 10.32 -15.01 2.38
CA VAL A 146 11.27 -14.74 1.29
C VAL A 146 11.24 -15.86 0.26
N GLU A 147 11.24 -17.11 0.70
CA GLU A 147 11.14 -18.27 -0.19
C GLU A 147 9.81 -18.26 -0.99
N ASN A 148 8.69 -17.98 -0.33
CA ASN A 148 7.39 -17.88 -0.99
C ASN A 148 7.37 -16.75 -2.03
N ALA A 149 7.91 -15.57 -1.72
CA ALA A 149 7.99 -14.47 -2.67
C ALA A 149 8.79 -14.86 -3.94
N ARG A 150 9.93 -15.52 -3.76
CA ARG A 150 10.74 -16.02 -4.87
C ARG A 150 9.97 -17.03 -5.72
N LYS A 151 9.33 -18.04 -5.08
CA LYS A 151 8.53 -19.04 -5.79
C LYS A 151 7.42 -18.42 -6.63
N ILE A 152 6.70 -17.44 -6.09
CA ILE A 152 5.61 -16.76 -6.78
C ILE A 152 6.16 -15.97 -7.97
N ILE A 153 7.18 -15.17 -7.77
CA ILE A 153 7.77 -14.34 -8.82
C ILE A 153 8.40 -15.20 -9.92
N ASP A 154 9.18 -16.22 -9.55
CA ASP A 154 9.86 -17.08 -10.52
C ASP A 154 8.90 -17.95 -11.31
N ALA A 155 7.70 -18.27 -10.79
CA ALA A 155 6.65 -18.97 -11.51
C ALA A 155 5.98 -18.09 -12.58
N VAL A 156 5.73 -16.81 -12.28
CA VAL A 156 5.02 -15.88 -13.19
C VAL A 156 5.99 -15.12 -14.10
N LYS A 157 7.14 -14.69 -13.56
CA LYS A 157 8.13 -13.84 -14.24
C LYS A 157 7.49 -12.55 -14.81
N PRO A 158 6.77 -11.79 -13.98
CA PRO A 158 6.07 -10.59 -14.44
C PRO A 158 7.10 -9.55 -14.92
N LYS A 159 6.69 -8.73 -15.88
CA LYS A 159 7.53 -7.66 -16.46
C LYS A 159 7.13 -6.28 -15.96
N ARG A 160 5.88 -6.10 -15.54
CA ARG A 160 5.29 -4.84 -15.14
C ARG A 160 4.77 -4.87 -13.71
N ALA A 161 3.91 -5.85 -13.41
CA ALA A 161 3.32 -5.98 -12.08
C ALA A 161 4.37 -6.39 -11.04
N LYS A 162 4.18 -5.94 -9.81
CA LYS A 162 5.01 -6.34 -8.66
C LYS A 162 4.24 -7.26 -7.74
N LEU A 163 4.93 -8.20 -7.11
CA LEU A 163 4.43 -8.86 -5.91
C LEU A 163 4.72 -7.97 -4.72
N CYS A 164 3.74 -7.72 -3.86
CA CYS A 164 3.93 -6.94 -2.65
C CYS A 164 3.36 -7.70 -1.44
N TYR A 165 4.02 -7.54 -0.30
CA TYR A 165 3.41 -7.87 0.99
C TYR A 165 2.99 -6.58 1.69
N GLU A 166 1.71 -6.51 2.08
CA GLU A 166 1.26 -5.42 2.94
C GLU A 166 1.90 -5.54 4.32
N MET A 167 2.34 -4.43 4.86
CA MET A 167 2.95 -4.36 6.20
C MET A 167 1.93 -4.66 7.28
N MET A 168 2.38 -5.37 8.33
CA MET A 168 1.55 -5.69 9.49
C MET A 168 2.29 -5.34 10.78
N GLY A 169 1.56 -4.87 11.80
CA GLY A 169 2.17 -4.48 13.08
C GLY A 169 2.62 -5.66 13.96
N TRP A 170 2.34 -6.90 13.59
CA TRP A 170 2.61 -8.12 14.38
C TRP A 170 3.18 -9.29 13.57
N ALA A 171 3.58 -9.03 12.33
CA ALA A 171 4.26 -10.00 11.47
C ALA A 171 5.20 -9.27 10.51
N LEU A 172 6.32 -9.89 10.14
CA LEU A 172 7.23 -9.30 9.17
C LEU A 172 6.58 -9.21 7.77
N PRO A 173 6.77 -8.11 7.02
CA PRO A 173 7.52 -6.91 7.37
C PRO A 173 6.72 -5.98 8.30
N ASP A 174 7.30 -5.59 9.45
CA ASP A 174 6.66 -4.79 10.50
C ASP A 174 7.26 -3.38 10.68
N SER A 175 8.17 -3.03 9.79
CA SER A 175 8.91 -1.76 9.78
C SER A 175 9.54 -1.51 8.41
N ALA A 176 9.96 -0.27 8.16
CA ALA A 176 10.71 0.07 6.96
C ALA A 176 12.03 -0.73 6.86
N ASP A 177 12.71 -0.97 7.97
CA ASP A 177 13.95 -1.75 8.00
C ASP A 177 13.73 -3.22 7.66
N SER A 178 12.72 -3.85 8.27
CA SER A 178 12.41 -5.26 7.98
C SER A 178 11.96 -5.46 6.54
N TYR A 179 11.23 -4.49 5.97
CA TYR A 179 10.84 -4.54 4.56
C TYR A 179 12.05 -4.35 3.62
N LEU A 180 12.93 -3.39 3.91
CA LEU A 180 14.14 -3.20 3.12
C LEU A 180 15.06 -4.44 3.17
N ARG A 181 15.15 -5.09 4.35
CA ARG A 181 15.84 -6.38 4.50
C ARG A 181 15.18 -7.45 3.62
N MET A 182 13.85 -7.49 3.58
CA MET A 182 13.11 -8.47 2.77
C MET A 182 13.30 -8.24 1.27
N ILE A 183 13.28 -6.99 0.80
CA ILE A 183 13.57 -6.63 -0.60
C ILE A 183 14.95 -7.18 -1.01
N LYS A 184 15.97 -6.91 -0.19
CA LYS A 184 17.34 -7.39 -0.43
C LYS A 184 17.43 -8.91 -0.43
N ALA A 185 16.69 -9.57 0.48
CA ALA A 185 16.70 -11.03 0.58
C ALA A 185 15.94 -11.70 -0.56
N VAL A 186 14.80 -11.15 -0.99
CA VAL A 186 14.04 -11.69 -2.14
C VAL A 186 14.86 -11.58 -3.42
N ASP A 187 15.59 -10.49 -3.62
CA ASP A 187 16.50 -10.26 -4.76
C ASP A 187 15.81 -10.53 -6.10
N ARG A 188 14.66 -9.90 -6.31
CA ARG A 188 13.89 -9.94 -7.54
C ARG A 188 13.33 -8.55 -7.82
N ASP A 189 13.57 -8.03 -9.02
CA ASP A 189 13.03 -6.72 -9.45
C ASP A 189 11.51 -6.64 -9.39
N ALA A 190 10.84 -7.79 -9.49
CA ALA A 190 9.39 -7.89 -9.41
C ALA A 190 8.84 -7.91 -7.97
N PHE A 191 9.68 -7.74 -6.93
CA PHE A 191 9.22 -7.55 -5.56
C PHE A 191 9.17 -6.05 -5.25
N GLY A 192 7.98 -5.55 -4.90
CA GLY A 192 7.71 -4.14 -4.60
C GLY A 192 7.18 -3.92 -3.20
N VAL A 193 6.86 -2.67 -2.89
CA VAL A 193 6.28 -2.26 -1.61
C VAL A 193 4.85 -1.81 -1.81
N HIS A 194 3.95 -2.39 -1.04
CA HIS A 194 2.61 -1.88 -0.79
C HIS A 194 2.64 -1.20 0.59
N LEU A 195 2.59 0.13 0.60
CA LEU A 195 2.74 0.91 1.83
C LEU A 195 1.41 1.14 2.52
N ASP A 196 1.24 0.58 3.71
CA ASP A 196 0.18 0.92 4.64
C ASP A 196 0.78 1.38 5.98
N PRO A 197 1.00 2.67 6.16
CA PRO A 197 1.64 3.18 7.37
C PRO A 197 0.74 3.06 8.60
N CYS A 198 -0.58 2.99 8.43
CA CYS A 198 -1.52 2.82 9.54
C CYS A 198 -1.30 1.48 10.25
N ASN A 199 -1.06 0.41 9.49
CA ASN A 199 -0.77 -0.91 10.03
C ASN A 199 0.54 -0.97 10.85
N LEU A 200 1.45 -0.03 10.67
CA LEU A 200 2.69 0.04 11.44
C LEU A 200 2.54 0.74 12.78
N ILE A 201 1.43 1.48 13.01
CA ILE A 201 1.20 2.21 14.27
C ILE A 201 0.62 1.23 15.30
N ASN A 202 1.50 0.56 16.03
CA ASN A 202 1.18 -0.49 16.98
C ASN A 202 1.61 -0.18 18.43
N CYS A 203 2.15 1.01 18.67
CA CYS A 203 2.57 1.46 20.00
C CYS A 203 2.47 2.99 20.14
N PRO A 204 2.47 3.53 21.37
CA PRO A 204 2.37 4.98 21.61
C PRO A 204 3.44 5.79 20.91
N GLU A 205 4.67 5.30 20.89
CA GLU A 205 5.79 5.98 20.24
C GLU A 205 5.51 6.23 18.76
N ARG A 206 5.08 5.21 18.02
CA ARG A 206 4.73 5.31 16.60
C ARG A 206 3.47 6.16 16.39
N PHE A 207 2.50 6.07 17.29
CA PHE A 207 1.28 6.88 17.24
C PHE A 207 1.58 8.39 17.35
N TYR A 208 2.35 8.78 18.34
CA TYR A 208 2.71 10.19 18.55
C TYR A 208 3.74 10.73 17.56
N ASN A 209 4.57 9.86 16.99
CA ASN A 209 5.63 10.22 16.05
C ASN A 209 5.38 9.68 14.62
N ASN A 210 4.10 9.57 14.22
CA ASN A 210 3.79 8.99 12.90
C ASN A 210 4.33 9.80 11.72
N THR A 211 4.58 11.10 11.87
CA THR A 211 5.34 11.91 10.90
C THR A 211 6.75 11.36 10.66
N ALA A 212 7.45 10.99 11.72
CA ALA A 212 8.80 10.40 11.60
C ALA A 212 8.72 9.00 10.98
N LEU A 213 7.73 8.19 11.36
CA LEU A 213 7.47 6.87 10.76
C LEU A 213 7.21 6.97 9.26
N LEU A 214 6.36 7.91 8.83
CA LEU A 214 6.10 8.17 7.41
C LEU A 214 7.39 8.54 6.67
N ASN A 215 8.15 9.52 7.18
CA ASN A 215 9.40 9.92 6.56
C ASN A 215 10.38 8.75 6.44
N GLU A 216 10.54 7.94 7.48
CA GLU A 216 11.38 6.74 7.45
C GLU A 216 10.96 5.76 6.36
N CYS A 217 9.65 5.49 6.22
CA CYS A 217 9.13 4.62 5.17
C CYS A 217 9.49 5.14 3.78
N PHE A 218 9.27 6.42 3.51
CA PHE A 218 9.59 7.00 2.21
C PHE A 218 11.08 7.11 1.94
N ASP A 219 11.90 7.43 2.96
CA ASP A 219 13.36 7.52 2.81
C ASP A 219 13.99 6.16 2.49
N LYS A 220 13.52 5.11 3.16
CA LYS A 220 14.08 3.76 3.00
C LYS A 220 13.46 2.96 1.86
N LEU A 221 12.17 3.13 1.59
CA LEU A 221 11.41 2.27 0.69
C LEU A 221 10.93 2.97 -0.60
N GLY A 222 11.04 4.30 -0.68
CA GLY A 222 10.52 5.11 -1.79
C GLY A 222 10.73 4.52 -3.18
N PRO A 223 11.94 4.06 -3.56
CA PRO A 223 12.20 3.47 -4.88
C PRO A 223 11.38 2.22 -5.23
N TRP A 224 10.81 1.54 -4.25
CA TRP A 224 10.07 0.29 -4.43
C TRP A 224 8.56 0.43 -4.17
N ILE A 225 8.09 1.59 -3.68
CA ILE A 225 6.66 1.82 -3.41
C ILE A 225 5.90 1.87 -4.75
N VAL A 226 4.93 0.98 -4.93
CA VAL A 226 4.12 0.89 -6.15
C VAL A 226 2.63 1.08 -5.93
N SER A 227 2.15 0.92 -4.70
CA SER A 227 0.78 1.20 -4.26
C SER A 227 0.77 1.54 -2.79
N CYS A 228 -0.24 2.31 -2.35
CA CYS A 228 -0.38 2.73 -0.97
C CYS A 228 -1.84 2.60 -0.52
N HIS A 229 -2.05 2.29 0.77
CA HIS A 229 -3.36 2.43 1.40
C HIS A 229 -3.49 3.73 2.20
N ALA A 230 -4.69 4.28 2.19
CA ALA A 230 -5.10 5.38 3.04
C ALA A 230 -6.09 4.84 4.09
N LYS A 231 -5.60 4.70 5.30
CA LYS A 231 -6.35 4.39 6.53
C LYS A 231 -6.07 5.45 7.57
N ASP A 232 -6.91 5.55 8.58
CA ASP A 232 -6.66 6.42 9.72
C ASP A 232 -7.03 5.68 11.02
N LEU A 233 -6.42 6.08 12.12
CA LEU A 233 -6.63 5.46 13.41
C LEU A 233 -6.62 6.50 14.53
N LYS A 234 -7.40 6.24 15.55
CA LYS A 234 -7.39 7.00 16.80
C LYS A 234 -7.04 6.10 17.98
N TRP A 235 -6.61 6.72 19.06
CA TRP A 235 -6.47 6.04 20.34
C TRP A 235 -7.82 6.02 21.05
N GLU A 236 -8.38 4.83 21.25
CA GLU A 236 -9.53 4.64 22.14
C GLU A 236 -9.01 4.61 23.59
N VAL A 237 -9.51 5.53 24.41
CA VAL A 237 -8.98 5.69 25.77
C VAL A 237 -9.51 4.58 26.69
N GLU A 238 -8.65 3.60 26.92
CA GLU A 238 -8.87 2.47 27.82
C GLU A 238 -7.63 2.25 28.71
N MET A 239 -7.71 1.32 29.65
CA MET A 239 -6.58 1.01 30.52
C MET A 239 -5.40 0.38 29.74
N ASN A 240 -5.69 -0.42 28.74
CA ASN A 240 -4.70 -0.95 27.81
C ASN A 240 -4.63 -0.09 26.55
N ILE A 241 -3.52 -0.19 25.81
CA ILE A 241 -3.36 0.48 24.53
C ILE A 241 -4.34 -0.14 23.52
N HIS A 242 -5.23 0.70 22.99
CA HIS A 242 -6.22 0.28 22.02
C HIS A 242 -6.33 1.32 20.90
N PHE A 243 -5.80 0.99 19.72
CA PHE A 243 -5.97 1.78 18.53
C PHE A 243 -7.12 1.20 17.69
N VAL A 244 -8.00 2.08 17.21
CA VAL A 244 -9.12 1.70 16.36
C VAL A 244 -9.08 2.47 15.05
N GLU A 245 -9.36 1.78 13.95
CA GLU A 245 -9.49 2.42 12.65
C GLU A 245 -10.74 3.30 12.61
N VAL A 246 -10.61 4.46 11.98
CA VAL A 246 -11.67 5.46 11.80
C VAL A 246 -11.63 6.01 10.37
N PRO A 247 -12.72 6.64 9.87
CA PRO A 247 -12.69 7.36 8.60
C PRO A 247 -11.59 8.42 8.56
N LEU A 248 -11.03 8.67 7.38
CA LEU A 248 -9.90 9.58 7.22
C LEU A 248 -10.23 11.00 7.73
N GLY A 249 -9.29 11.56 8.47
CA GLY A 249 -9.43 12.86 9.12
C GLY A 249 -10.09 12.81 10.50
N GLN A 250 -10.50 11.64 10.97
CA GLN A 250 -11.02 11.44 12.33
C GLN A 250 -9.98 10.80 13.26
N GLY A 251 -8.81 10.49 12.72
CA GLY A 251 -7.69 9.89 13.43
C GLY A 251 -6.50 10.83 13.58
N ALA A 252 -5.32 10.25 13.69
CA ALA A 252 -4.08 10.94 14.00
C ALA A 252 -2.99 10.81 12.93
N LEU A 253 -3.22 10.08 11.82
CA LEU A 253 -2.20 9.93 10.78
C LEU A 253 -1.90 11.27 10.11
N ASP A 254 -0.62 11.62 10.00
CA ASP A 254 -0.18 12.88 9.37
C ASP A 254 -0.29 12.82 7.84
N TYR A 255 -1.50 13.06 7.34
CA TYR A 255 -1.78 13.11 5.91
C TYR A 255 -1.07 14.25 5.19
N ARG A 256 -0.66 15.33 5.88
CA ARG A 256 0.14 16.41 5.27
C ARG A 256 1.50 15.87 4.81
N THR A 257 2.18 15.15 5.71
CA THR A 257 3.44 14.48 5.40
C THR A 257 3.23 13.35 4.39
N TYR A 258 2.20 12.52 4.58
CA TYR A 258 1.96 11.38 3.70
C TYR A 258 1.77 11.82 2.24
N LEU A 259 0.87 12.77 1.96
CA LEU A 259 0.61 13.25 0.60
C LEU A 259 1.82 13.98 0.01
N THR A 260 2.51 14.80 0.82
CA THR A 260 3.72 15.49 0.37
C THR A 260 4.79 14.50 -0.07
N ARG A 261 5.06 13.47 0.73
CA ARG A 261 6.07 12.44 0.42
C ARG A 261 5.64 11.58 -0.76
N LEU A 262 4.38 11.15 -0.81
CA LEU A 262 3.87 10.34 -1.92
C LEU A 262 3.98 11.08 -3.26
N ALA A 263 3.68 12.36 -3.29
CA ALA A 263 3.80 13.19 -4.49
C ALA A 263 5.25 13.36 -4.99
N THR A 264 6.28 13.04 -4.18
CA THR A 264 7.68 13.08 -4.62
C THR A 264 8.16 11.76 -5.25
N LEU A 265 7.37 10.71 -5.17
CA LEU A 265 7.73 9.44 -5.80
C LEU A 265 7.64 9.55 -7.33
N PRO A 266 8.53 8.87 -8.07
CA PRO A 266 8.47 8.87 -9.52
C PRO A 266 7.21 8.16 -10.01
N GLY A 267 6.54 8.79 -10.97
CA GLY A 267 5.30 8.26 -11.53
C GLY A 267 4.05 8.74 -10.78
N ASP A 268 2.97 8.04 -10.99
CA ASP A 268 1.64 8.32 -10.49
C ASP A 268 1.20 7.19 -9.54
N VAL A 269 1.90 7.06 -8.40
CA VAL A 269 1.63 6.00 -7.43
C VAL A 269 0.20 6.13 -6.87
N PRO A 270 -0.61 5.05 -6.91
CA PRO A 270 -1.96 5.09 -6.41
C PRO A 270 -2.02 5.12 -4.89
N LEU A 271 -3.00 5.88 -4.37
CA LEU A 271 -3.40 5.90 -2.97
C LEU A 271 -4.83 5.37 -2.86
N MET A 272 -4.99 4.17 -2.34
CA MET A 272 -6.27 3.49 -2.23
C MET A 272 -6.88 3.70 -0.85
N MET A 273 -8.06 4.30 -0.79
CA MET A 273 -8.81 4.42 0.47
C MET A 273 -9.39 3.07 0.86
N GLU A 274 -9.21 2.67 2.12
CA GLU A 274 -9.61 1.35 2.61
C GLU A 274 -10.32 1.42 3.97
N HIS A 275 -11.12 0.39 4.26
CA HIS A 275 -11.79 0.11 5.55
C HIS A 275 -12.87 1.11 6.00
N MET A 276 -13.32 2.04 5.15
CA MET A 276 -14.55 2.78 5.43
C MET A 276 -15.79 1.87 5.23
N ARG A 277 -16.85 2.12 6.00
CA ARG A 277 -18.01 1.23 6.08
C ARG A 277 -19.11 1.52 5.07
N SER A 278 -19.09 2.70 4.45
CA SER A 278 -20.14 3.14 3.53
C SER A 278 -19.62 4.07 2.45
N ALA A 279 -20.36 4.18 1.35
CA ALA A 279 -20.06 5.14 0.29
C ALA A 279 -20.00 6.59 0.81
N GLU A 280 -20.79 6.93 1.84
CA GLU A 280 -20.75 8.25 2.45
C GLU A 280 -19.43 8.50 3.19
N GLU A 281 -18.95 7.53 3.98
CA GLU A 281 -17.65 7.63 4.65
C GLU A 281 -16.50 7.76 3.64
N TYR A 282 -16.54 7.02 2.52
CA TYR A 282 -15.55 7.18 1.42
C TYR A 282 -15.60 8.58 0.82
N ARG A 283 -16.78 9.13 0.51
CA ARG A 283 -16.89 10.48 -0.02
C ARG A 283 -16.41 11.55 0.96
N ASN A 284 -16.69 11.40 2.25
CA ASN A 284 -16.20 12.33 3.29
C ASN A 284 -14.70 12.25 3.46
N SER A 285 -14.14 11.05 3.47
CA SER A 285 -12.69 10.79 3.50
C SER A 285 -12.00 11.37 2.26
N GLN A 286 -12.59 11.24 1.08
CA GLN A 286 -12.08 11.84 -0.15
C GLN A 286 -12.05 13.38 -0.06
N LYS A 287 -13.10 14.01 0.48
CA LYS A 287 -13.13 15.47 0.68
C LYS A 287 -12.00 15.92 1.61
N TYR A 288 -11.80 15.19 2.72
CA TYR A 288 -10.70 15.47 3.64
C TYR A 288 -9.34 15.38 2.94
N LEU A 289 -9.06 14.30 2.21
CA LEU A 289 -7.80 14.15 1.48
C LEU A 289 -7.58 15.29 0.47
N ARG A 290 -8.62 15.68 -0.28
CA ARG A 290 -8.54 16.79 -1.25
C ARG A 290 -8.28 18.13 -0.57
N GLN A 291 -8.86 18.37 0.60
CA GLN A 291 -8.56 19.56 1.40
C GLN A 291 -7.09 19.57 1.83
N VAL A 292 -6.59 18.48 2.43
CA VAL A 292 -5.18 18.38 2.84
C VAL A 292 -4.25 18.52 1.64
N ALA A 293 -4.56 17.90 0.52
CA ALA A 293 -3.75 18.01 -0.71
C ALA A 293 -3.64 19.47 -1.18
N GLN A 294 -4.76 20.22 -1.18
CA GLN A 294 -4.76 21.65 -1.49
C GLN A 294 -3.87 22.45 -0.54
N GLU A 295 -3.94 22.17 0.76
CA GLU A 295 -3.14 22.85 1.79
C GLU A 295 -1.63 22.62 1.61
N VAL A 296 -1.22 21.45 1.13
CA VAL A 296 0.20 21.11 0.92
C VAL A 296 0.67 21.26 -0.52
N GLY A 297 -0.21 21.74 -1.44
CA GLY A 297 0.13 21.97 -2.84
C GLY A 297 0.38 20.67 -3.63
N VAL A 298 -0.41 19.64 -3.35
CA VAL A 298 -0.44 18.35 -4.06
C VAL A 298 -1.75 18.24 -4.84
N SER A 299 -1.73 17.61 -6.01
CA SER A 299 -2.93 17.34 -6.81
C SER A 299 -3.31 15.86 -6.79
N PHE A 300 -4.62 15.62 -6.87
CA PHE A 300 -5.21 14.35 -7.26
C PHE A 300 -5.78 14.52 -8.67
N ASP A 301 -5.27 13.76 -9.60
CA ASP A 301 -5.75 13.77 -11.00
C ASP A 301 -6.86 12.77 -11.22
#